data_d816727d4647310988f3e0b5db800794
#
_entry.id   d816727d4647310988f3e0b5db800794
#
_cell.length_a   1.000
_cell.length_b   1.000
_cell.length_c   1.000
_cell.angle_alpha   90.00
_cell.angle_beta   90.00
_cell.angle_gamma   90.00
#
_symmetry.space_group_name_H-M   'P 1'
#
loop_
_entity.id
_entity.type
_entity.pdbx_description
1 polymer ?
#
loop_
_entity_poly.entity_id
_entity_poly.type
_entity_poly.pdbx_seq_one_letter_code
_entity_poly.pdbx_strand_id
1 'polypeptide(L)'
;MASIINSIAFKNFYNFYGDYSDNRYDFKEGLNIINADNGMGKSKMFNGFLWILQDMVYDSDTRRKETVVNAAMKMLSEKAKLESSSECGVQIVFSDESDQYTITKSIKYTQTFDANEPWNIAPVVTEVMVTNLITHNTSIVYDINRQNEIIKERLISPTMLSYSLLQGEAIDNIVDLSNSANLAATVEALTDLSELKQIESTCKYLCTNSQKNLENKQKSCSQNKSEFEKAEADKLKIEKEIAKNQESISLYKKQLELATEKA
;
A
#
# COMPACT_ATOMS: atom_id res chain seq x y z
N MET A 1 6.70 11.70 -4.80
CA MET A 1 7.99 11.64 -5.52
C MET A 1 8.18 10.21 -6.01
N ALA A 2 8.66 10.02 -7.24
CA ALA A 2 8.88 8.68 -7.77
C ALA A 2 10.18 8.11 -7.21
N SER A 3 10.13 6.97 -6.53
CA SER A 3 11.31 6.23 -6.09
C SER A 3 11.72 5.23 -7.16
N ILE A 4 13.02 5.06 -7.35
CA ILE A 4 13.60 4.12 -8.31
C ILE A 4 14.26 2.98 -7.54
N ILE A 5 13.88 1.73 -7.84
CA ILE A 5 14.51 0.55 -7.26
C ILE A 5 15.83 0.33 -8.00
N ASN A 6 16.94 0.41 -7.25
CA ASN A 6 18.30 0.25 -7.78
C ASN A 6 18.74 -1.21 -7.83
N SER A 7 18.43 -1.99 -6.77
CA SER A 7 18.82 -3.40 -6.72
C SER A 7 17.96 -4.19 -5.71
N ILE A 8 17.95 -5.50 -5.91
CA ILE A 8 17.51 -6.49 -4.92
C ILE A 8 18.61 -7.53 -4.74
N ALA A 9 18.83 -7.97 -3.51
CA ALA A 9 19.84 -8.98 -3.19
C ALA A 9 19.30 -9.99 -2.17
N PHE A 10 19.82 -11.21 -2.22
CA PHE A 10 19.34 -12.33 -1.43
C PHE A 10 20.49 -12.98 -0.67
N LYS A 11 20.23 -13.43 0.54
CA LYS A 11 21.14 -14.23 1.34
C LYS A 11 20.46 -15.52 1.76
N ASN A 12 20.95 -16.65 1.33
CA ASN A 12 20.41 -17.99 1.64
C ASN A 12 18.89 -18.11 1.49
N PHE A 13 18.32 -17.42 0.51
CA PHE A 13 16.87 -17.29 0.31
C PHE A 13 16.40 -18.22 -0.81
N TYR A 14 15.67 -19.29 -0.49
CA TYR A 14 15.25 -20.33 -1.43
C TYR A 14 16.41 -20.88 -2.27
N ASN A 15 16.42 -20.60 -3.57
CA ASN A 15 17.44 -21.08 -4.50
C ASN A 15 18.70 -20.20 -4.48
N PHE A 16 18.66 -19.02 -3.85
CA PHE A 16 19.76 -18.06 -3.76
C PHE A 16 20.62 -18.39 -2.54
N TYR A 17 21.58 -19.28 -2.71
CA TYR A 17 22.56 -19.63 -1.67
C TYR A 17 23.77 -18.69 -1.70
N GLY A 18 24.30 -18.33 -0.55
CA GLY A 18 25.42 -17.43 -0.37
C GLY A 18 25.02 -16.07 0.18
N ASP A 19 25.90 -15.11 0.11
CA ASP A 19 25.69 -13.78 0.68
C ASP A 19 24.96 -12.84 -0.30
N TYR A 20 24.59 -11.66 0.17
CA TYR A 20 23.93 -10.62 -0.63
C TYR A 20 24.75 -10.22 -1.85
N SER A 21 26.07 -10.20 -1.76
CA SER A 21 26.98 -9.90 -2.88
C SER A 21 26.91 -10.94 -4.01
N ASP A 22 26.64 -12.20 -3.66
CA ASP A 22 26.62 -13.32 -4.62
C ASP A 22 25.32 -13.39 -5.41
N ASN A 23 24.25 -12.87 -4.82
CA ASN A 23 22.90 -12.96 -5.35
C ASN A 23 22.25 -11.56 -5.48
N ARG A 24 23.00 -10.61 -6.05
CA ARG A 24 22.54 -9.24 -6.26
C ARG A 24 22.10 -9.04 -7.71
N TYR A 25 20.98 -8.38 -7.88
CA TYR A 25 20.38 -8.00 -9.16
C TYR A 25 20.22 -6.49 -9.21
N ASP A 26 20.98 -5.82 -10.07
CA ASP A 26 20.91 -4.38 -10.27
C ASP A 26 19.91 -4.05 -11.38
N PHE A 27 19.09 -3.03 -11.14
CA PHE A 27 18.09 -2.54 -12.09
C PHE A 27 18.55 -1.21 -12.70
N LYS A 28 18.11 -0.98 -13.93
CA LYS A 28 18.31 0.27 -14.67
C LYS A 28 16.96 0.95 -14.84
N GLU A 29 16.97 2.23 -15.11
CA GLU A 29 15.77 2.95 -15.49
C GLU A 29 15.11 2.31 -16.73
N GLY A 30 13.78 2.24 -16.72
CA GLY A 30 12.99 1.64 -17.79
C GLY A 30 12.74 0.14 -17.62
N LEU A 31 12.63 -0.59 -18.73
CA LEU A 31 12.29 -2.00 -18.76
C LEU A 31 13.48 -2.89 -18.41
N ASN A 32 13.35 -3.68 -17.36
CA ASN A 32 14.31 -4.71 -16.97
C ASN A 32 13.71 -6.10 -17.21
N ILE A 33 14.37 -6.93 -17.99
CA ILE A 33 13.92 -8.28 -18.34
C ILE A 33 14.82 -9.29 -17.64
N ILE A 34 14.24 -10.14 -16.79
CA ILE A 34 14.94 -11.24 -16.12
C ILE A 34 14.64 -12.53 -16.87
N ASN A 35 15.59 -13.01 -17.63
CA ASN A 35 15.50 -14.28 -18.34
C ASN A 35 16.24 -15.37 -17.56
N ALA A 36 15.56 -16.46 -17.25
CA ALA A 36 16.12 -17.63 -16.58
C ALA A 36 15.28 -18.87 -16.88
N ASP A 37 15.89 -20.04 -16.84
CA ASP A 37 15.20 -21.32 -17.02
C ASP A 37 14.19 -21.61 -15.91
N ASN A 38 13.32 -22.58 -16.14
CA ASN A 38 12.36 -23.00 -15.13
C ASN A 38 13.09 -23.59 -13.91
N GLY A 39 12.61 -23.24 -12.73
CA GLY A 39 13.25 -23.67 -11.47
C GLY A 39 14.40 -22.79 -10.98
N MET A 40 14.91 -21.84 -11.76
CA MET A 40 16.04 -20.99 -11.40
C MET A 40 15.71 -19.85 -10.41
N GLY A 41 14.50 -19.80 -9.91
CA GLY A 41 14.16 -18.85 -8.82
C GLY A 41 13.43 -17.57 -9.23
N LYS A 42 12.94 -17.44 -10.50
CA LYS A 42 12.16 -16.25 -10.92
C LYS A 42 11.01 -15.89 -9.96
N SER A 43 10.18 -16.88 -9.64
CA SER A 43 9.06 -16.70 -8.67
C SER A 43 9.55 -16.45 -7.24
N LYS A 44 10.76 -16.90 -6.89
CA LYS A 44 11.35 -16.64 -5.57
C LYS A 44 11.88 -15.22 -5.44
N MET A 45 12.34 -14.62 -6.54
CA MET A 45 12.66 -13.18 -6.58
C MET A 45 11.40 -12.34 -6.29
N PHE A 46 10.26 -12.69 -6.87
CA PHE A 46 8.97 -12.05 -6.55
C PHE A 46 8.65 -12.15 -5.06
N ASN A 47 8.91 -13.29 -4.42
CA ASN A 47 8.74 -13.49 -2.99
C ASN A 47 9.64 -12.55 -2.16
N GLY A 48 10.82 -12.20 -2.67
CA GLY A 48 11.68 -11.21 -2.01
C GLY A 48 11.03 -9.83 -1.93
N PHE A 49 10.40 -9.37 -3.01
CA PHE A 49 9.63 -8.13 -2.99
C PHE A 49 8.42 -8.22 -2.04
N LEU A 50 7.70 -9.33 -2.04
CA LEU A 50 6.57 -9.54 -1.13
C LEU A 50 7.02 -9.50 0.33
N TRP A 51 8.17 -10.10 0.65
CA TRP A 51 8.70 -10.07 2.00
C TRP A 51 9.01 -8.64 2.45
N ILE A 52 9.76 -7.88 1.66
CA ILE A 52 10.11 -6.49 2.00
C ILE A 52 8.85 -5.65 2.22
N LEU A 53 7.84 -5.79 1.35
CA LEU A 53 6.70 -4.88 1.28
C LEU A 53 5.51 -5.29 2.17
N GLN A 54 5.29 -6.59 2.37
CA GLN A 54 4.07 -7.12 3.03
C GLN A 54 4.35 -8.06 4.19
N ASP A 55 5.61 -8.46 4.46
CA ASP A 55 5.96 -9.56 5.36
C ASP A 55 5.28 -10.90 5.01
N MET A 56 5.10 -11.11 3.71
CA MET A 56 4.44 -12.26 3.13
C MET A 56 5.32 -12.91 2.06
N VAL A 57 5.06 -14.16 1.78
CA VAL A 57 5.58 -14.90 0.61
C VAL A 57 4.45 -15.66 -0.05
N TYR A 58 4.59 -15.93 -1.35
CA TYR A 58 3.65 -16.74 -2.10
C TYR A 58 4.15 -18.19 -2.15
N ASP A 59 3.32 -19.10 -1.68
CA ASP A 59 3.57 -20.54 -1.78
C ASP A 59 2.95 -21.07 -3.08
N SER A 60 3.81 -21.60 -3.95
CA SER A 60 3.40 -22.13 -5.26
C SER A 60 2.55 -23.40 -5.13
N ASP A 61 2.75 -24.20 -4.07
CA ASP A 61 2.08 -25.48 -3.88
C ASP A 61 0.64 -25.27 -3.42
N THR A 62 0.44 -24.38 -2.47
CA THR A 62 -0.89 -24.03 -1.95
C THR A 62 -1.58 -22.92 -2.75
N ARG A 63 -0.85 -22.23 -3.63
CA ARG A 63 -1.28 -21.05 -4.39
C ARG A 63 -1.84 -19.92 -3.52
N ARG A 64 -1.24 -19.73 -2.33
CA ARG A 64 -1.68 -18.74 -1.35
C ARG A 64 -0.49 -17.93 -0.82
N LYS A 65 -0.79 -16.73 -0.37
CA LYS A 65 0.16 -15.95 0.43
C LYS A 65 0.16 -16.46 1.87
N GLU A 66 1.35 -16.65 2.42
CA GLU A 66 1.54 -16.99 3.83
C GLU A 66 2.50 -15.98 4.48
N THR A 67 2.42 -15.84 5.80
CA THR A 67 3.33 -14.95 6.52
C THR A 67 4.74 -15.51 6.51
N VAL A 68 5.73 -14.64 6.50
CA VAL A 68 7.15 -15.00 6.53
C VAL A 68 7.48 -15.90 7.73
N VAL A 69 6.84 -15.67 8.88
CA VAL A 69 7.02 -16.50 10.08
C VAL A 69 6.62 -17.96 9.83
N ASN A 70 5.49 -18.18 9.18
CA ASN A 70 5.02 -19.52 8.84
C ASN A 70 5.86 -20.19 7.76
N ALA A 71 6.37 -19.41 6.81
CA ALA A 71 7.18 -19.88 5.70
C ALA A 71 8.68 -20.00 6.03
N ALA A 72 9.12 -19.59 7.22
CA ALA A 72 10.52 -19.39 7.54
C ALA A 72 11.41 -20.58 7.15
N MET A 73 11.03 -21.81 7.51
CA MET A 73 11.80 -23.02 7.16
C MET A 73 11.82 -23.34 5.66
N LYS A 74 10.78 -22.95 4.91
CA LYS A 74 10.73 -23.12 3.46
C LYS A 74 11.61 -22.10 2.74
N MET A 75 11.81 -20.93 3.34
CA MET A 75 12.57 -19.83 2.75
C MET A 75 14.08 -20.03 2.83
N LEU A 76 14.56 -20.72 3.87
CA LEU A 76 15.98 -21.03 4.03
C LEU A 76 16.46 -21.96 2.91
N SER A 77 17.54 -21.60 2.23
CA SER A 77 18.16 -22.40 1.18
C SER A 77 18.52 -23.81 1.67
N GLU A 78 18.26 -24.85 0.86
CA GLU A 78 18.58 -26.23 1.20
C GLU A 78 20.07 -26.44 1.50
N LYS A 79 20.95 -25.71 0.83
CA LYS A 79 22.39 -25.74 1.12
C LYS A 79 22.71 -25.12 2.46
N ALA A 80 22.06 -24.03 2.82
CA ALA A 80 22.26 -23.35 4.09
C ALA A 80 21.73 -24.17 5.28
N LYS A 81 20.75 -25.05 5.07
CA LYS A 81 20.27 -26.01 6.09
C LYS A 81 21.33 -27.05 6.50
N LEU A 82 22.40 -27.19 5.73
CA LEU A 82 23.52 -28.06 6.09
C LEU A 82 24.50 -27.38 7.07
N GLU A 83 24.33 -26.11 7.31
CA GLU A 83 25.13 -25.33 8.25
C GLU A 83 24.51 -25.35 9.66
N SER A 84 25.32 -25.29 10.69
CA SER A 84 24.83 -25.31 12.10
C SER A 84 24.16 -24.00 12.51
N SER A 85 24.47 -22.91 11.82
CA SER A 85 23.87 -21.58 11.98
C SER A 85 23.88 -20.87 10.64
N SER A 86 22.77 -20.29 10.29
CA SER A 86 22.60 -19.58 9.02
C SER A 86 21.67 -18.38 9.17
N GLU A 87 21.72 -17.50 8.17
CA GLU A 87 20.83 -16.34 8.08
C GLU A 87 20.20 -16.32 6.68
N CYS A 88 18.87 -16.20 6.65
CA CYS A 88 18.11 -15.97 5.41
C CYS A 88 17.69 -14.50 5.36
N GLY A 89 17.88 -13.85 4.23
CA GLY A 89 17.52 -12.45 4.14
C GLY A 89 17.31 -11.94 2.72
N VAL A 90 16.64 -10.80 2.66
CA VAL A 90 16.40 -10.02 1.43
C VAL A 90 16.81 -8.58 1.70
N GLN A 91 17.51 -7.99 0.78
CA GLN A 91 17.93 -6.58 0.80
C GLN A 91 17.41 -5.89 -0.46
N ILE A 92 16.79 -4.73 -0.31
CA ILE A 92 16.42 -3.86 -1.42
C ILE A 92 17.09 -2.50 -1.28
N VAL A 93 17.57 -1.97 -2.40
CA VAL A 93 18.14 -0.61 -2.46
C VAL A 93 17.28 0.19 -3.43
N PHE A 94 16.80 1.33 -2.99
CA PHE A 94 16.07 2.27 -3.82
C PHE A 94 16.48 3.70 -3.49
N SER A 95 16.24 4.62 -4.39
CA SER A 95 16.58 6.04 -4.22
C SER A 95 15.45 6.94 -4.67
N ASP A 96 15.33 8.09 -4.03
CA ASP A 96 14.61 9.25 -4.50
C ASP A 96 15.62 10.34 -4.94
N GLU A 97 15.16 11.57 -5.11
CA GLU A 97 16.00 12.69 -5.58
C GLU A 97 17.10 13.08 -4.60
N SER A 98 16.94 12.81 -3.30
CA SER A 98 17.82 13.29 -2.24
C SER A 98 18.54 12.18 -1.50
N ASP A 99 17.91 11.01 -1.36
CA ASP A 99 18.37 9.98 -0.47
C ASP A 99 18.33 8.58 -1.13
N GLN A 100 19.25 7.72 -0.73
CA GLN A 100 19.24 6.31 -1.04
C GLN A 100 18.90 5.52 0.22
N TYR A 101 17.98 4.60 0.08
CA TYR A 101 17.47 3.76 1.14
C TYR A 101 17.93 2.32 0.91
N THR A 102 18.48 1.70 1.94
CA THR A 102 18.79 0.26 1.96
C THR A 102 17.94 -0.39 3.03
N ILE A 103 17.03 -1.26 2.63
CA ILE A 103 16.17 -2.03 3.53
C ILE A 103 16.63 -3.48 3.51
N THR A 104 16.94 -4.02 4.66
CA THR A 104 17.32 -5.43 4.83
C THR A 104 16.34 -6.07 5.82
N LYS A 105 15.73 -7.17 5.41
CA LYS A 105 14.96 -8.05 6.31
C LYS A 105 15.64 -9.40 6.39
N SER A 106 15.90 -9.89 7.60
CA SER A 106 16.57 -11.16 7.80
C SER A 106 15.99 -11.97 8.95
N ILE A 107 16.21 -13.28 8.91
CA ILE A 107 15.89 -14.26 9.95
C ILE A 107 17.13 -15.10 10.22
N LYS A 108 17.50 -15.25 11.49
CA LYS A 108 18.60 -16.13 11.92
C LYS A 108 18.05 -17.48 12.32
N TYR A 109 18.78 -18.51 11.92
CA TYR A 109 18.49 -19.90 12.16
C TYR A 109 19.67 -20.54 12.91
N THR A 110 19.39 -21.28 13.98
CA THR A 110 20.42 -22.00 14.75
C THR A 110 19.94 -23.43 14.96
N GLN A 111 20.76 -24.41 14.61
CA GLN A 111 20.45 -25.79 14.88
C GLN A 111 20.40 -26.05 16.40
N THR A 112 19.43 -26.83 16.81
CA THR A 112 19.26 -27.28 18.18
C THR A 112 19.58 -28.79 18.27
N PHE A 113 19.79 -29.27 19.47
CA PHE A 113 19.95 -30.70 19.71
C PHE A 113 18.64 -31.44 19.95
N ASP A 114 17.49 -30.72 19.85
CA ASP A 114 16.16 -31.30 19.99
C ASP A 114 15.73 -31.93 18.66
N ALA A 115 15.44 -33.23 18.67
CA ALA A 115 15.01 -33.94 17.47
C ALA A 115 13.60 -33.52 17.00
N ASN A 116 12.75 -32.97 17.89
CA ASN A 116 11.41 -32.50 17.54
C ASN A 116 11.43 -31.08 16.97
N GLU A 117 12.36 -30.26 17.44
CA GLU A 117 12.52 -28.86 16.97
C GLU A 117 14.00 -28.63 16.59
N PRO A 118 14.43 -29.15 15.44
CA PRO A 118 15.85 -29.11 15.04
C PRO A 118 16.40 -27.73 14.77
N TRP A 119 15.51 -26.71 14.66
CA TRP A 119 15.88 -25.33 14.38
C TRP A 119 15.22 -24.35 15.35
N ASN A 120 16.05 -23.50 15.94
CA ASN A 120 15.57 -22.29 16.59
C ASN A 120 15.57 -21.15 15.55
N ILE A 121 14.40 -20.55 15.32
CA ILE A 121 14.15 -19.50 14.35
C ILE A 121 13.97 -18.19 15.11
N ALA A 122 14.89 -17.25 14.92
CA ALA A 122 14.80 -15.94 15.54
C ALA A 122 13.68 -15.09 14.88
N PRO A 123 13.16 -14.08 15.57
CA PRO A 123 12.25 -13.11 14.97
C PRO A 123 12.86 -12.42 13.75
N VAL A 124 12.01 -11.95 12.83
CA VAL A 124 12.43 -11.12 11.69
C VAL A 124 13.09 -9.84 12.21
N VAL A 125 14.28 -9.56 11.70
CA VAL A 125 14.98 -8.31 11.94
C VAL A 125 14.85 -7.44 10.70
N THR A 126 14.45 -6.19 10.89
CA THR A 126 14.38 -5.16 9.83
C THR A 126 15.43 -4.10 10.11
N GLU A 127 16.31 -3.85 9.15
CA GLU A 127 17.29 -2.77 9.18
C GLU A 127 17.01 -1.82 8.03
N VAL A 128 16.98 -0.52 8.33
CA VAL A 128 16.83 0.54 7.33
C VAL A 128 17.98 1.52 7.46
N MET A 129 18.74 1.66 6.41
CA MET A 129 19.80 2.66 6.29
C MET A 129 19.39 3.72 5.27
N VAL A 130 19.64 4.97 5.59
CA VAL A 130 19.41 6.12 4.72
C VAL A 130 20.73 6.81 4.45
N THR A 131 21.10 6.93 3.19
CA THR A 131 22.32 7.61 2.73
C THR A 131 21.89 8.83 1.91
N ASN A 132 22.26 10.01 2.38
CA ASN A 132 22.02 11.24 1.62
C ASN A 132 22.95 11.30 0.41
N LEU A 133 22.38 11.49 -0.79
CA LEU A 133 23.12 11.45 -2.06
C LEU A 133 24.04 12.64 -2.28
N ILE A 134 23.80 13.77 -1.58
CA ILE A 134 24.61 14.97 -1.70
C ILE A 134 25.78 14.95 -0.70
N THR A 135 25.48 14.66 0.56
CA THR A 135 26.47 14.72 1.65
C THR A 135 27.19 13.40 1.87
N HIS A 136 26.69 12.29 1.29
CA HIS A 136 27.16 10.90 1.48
C HIS A 136 27.12 10.44 2.95
N ASN A 137 26.37 11.14 3.80
CA ASN A 137 26.18 10.72 5.18
C ASN A 137 25.16 9.58 5.24
N THR A 138 25.53 8.51 5.94
CA THR A 138 24.66 7.35 6.17
C THR A 138 24.19 7.35 7.61
N SER A 139 22.91 7.11 7.82
CA SER A 139 22.27 6.95 9.13
C SER A 139 21.44 5.68 9.18
N ILE A 140 21.38 5.04 10.35
CA ILE A 140 20.53 3.87 10.59
C ILE A 140 19.26 4.35 11.26
N VAL A 141 18.12 3.88 10.77
CA VAL A 141 16.80 4.19 11.33
C VAL A 141 16.42 3.10 12.34
N TYR A 142 16.44 3.43 13.62
CA TYR A 142 16.13 2.48 14.71
C TYR A 142 14.64 2.45 15.07
N ASP A 143 13.90 3.52 14.80
CA ASP A 143 12.47 3.60 15.10
C ASP A 143 11.66 2.75 14.11
N ILE A 144 10.95 1.75 14.64
CA ILE A 144 10.13 0.80 13.88
C ILE A 144 9.01 1.52 13.11
N ASN A 145 8.40 2.56 13.68
CA ASN A 145 7.35 3.31 13.01
C ASN A 145 7.91 4.05 11.80
N ARG A 146 9.09 4.65 11.96
CA ARG A 146 9.80 5.32 10.87
C ARG A 146 10.28 4.35 9.79
N GLN A 147 10.75 3.15 10.16
CA GLN A 147 11.08 2.09 9.20
C GLN A 147 9.85 1.71 8.36
N ASN A 148 8.72 1.47 9.01
CA ASN A 148 7.47 1.14 8.33
C ASN A 148 6.95 2.26 7.43
N GLU A 149 7.08 3.51 7.85
CA GLU A 149 6.73 4.68 7.04
C GLU A 149 7.58 4.73 5.75
N ILE A 150 8.90 4.55 5.87
CA ILE A 150 9.80 4.52 4.71
C ILE A 150 9.40 3.42 3.73
N ILE A 151 9.12 2.21 4.22
CA ILE A 151 8.73 1.08 3.37
C ILE A 151 7.40 1.37 2.65
N LYS A 152 6.41 1.88 3.37
CA LYS A 152 5.03 2.06 2.85
C LYS A 152 4.84 3.32 2.02
N GLU A 153 5.56 4.39 2.32
CA GLU A 153 5.32 5.69 1.70
C GLU A 153 6.40 6.05 0.67
N ARG A 154 7.65 5.64 0.91
CA ARG A 154 8.77 5.98 0.02
C ARG A 154 9.02 4.93 -1.05
N LEU A 155 8.90 3.63 -0.73
CA LEU A 155 9.17 2.58 -1.69
C LEU A 155 7.97 2.35 -2.62
N ILE A 156 6.83 1.93 -2.08
CA ILE A 156 5.59 1.74 -2.86
C ILE A 156 4.41 2.01 -1.93
N SER A 157 3.49 2.90 -2.33
CA SER A 157 2.29 3.15 -1.54
C SER A 157 1.40 1.90 -1.46
N PRO A 158 0.68 1.69 -0.34
CA PRO A 158 -0.20 0.53 -0.17
C PRO A 158 -1.25 0.38 -1.27
N THR A 159 -1.73 1.51 -1.80
CA THR A 159 -2.72 1.54 -2.90
C THR A 159 -2.11 1.05 -4.23
N MET A 160 -0.85 1.41 -4.50
CA MET A 160 -0.14 1.00 -5.71
C MET A 160 0.36 -0.44 -5.66
N LEU A 161 0.53 -1.00 -4.45
CA LEU A 161 1.16 -2.30 -4.26
C LEU A 161 0.42 -3.43 -4.98
N SER A 162 -0.92 -3.41 -4.96
CA SER A 162 -1.76 -4.42 -5.61
C SER A 162 -1.63 -4.43 -7.13
N TYR A 163 -1.21 -3.30 -7.72
CA TYR A 163 -1.05 -3.12 -9.16
C TYR A 163 0.40 -3.20 -9.61
N SER A 164 1.35 -3.05 -8.69
CA SER A 164 2.78 -3.04 -8.99
C SER A 164 3.42 -4.42 -8.94
N LEU A 165 2.91 -5.31 -8.08
CA LEU A 165 3.40 -6.69 -7.93
C LEU A 165 2.38 -7.67 -8.51
N LEU A 166 2.50 -7.94 -9.81
CA LEU A 166 1.62 -8.82 -10.55
C LEU A 166 2.31 -10.17 -10.81
N GLN A 167 1.67 -11.22 -10.37
CA GLN A 167 2.01 -12.58 -10.75
C GLN A 167 1.16 -12.98 -11.96
N GLY A 168 1.73 -13.65 -12.97
CA GLY A 168 1.04 -13.94 -14.23
C GLY A 168 -0.35 -14.57 -14.05
N GLU A 169 -0.48 -15.47 -13.08
CA GLU A 169 -1.75 -16.15 -12.77
C GLU A 169 -2.77 -15.24 -12.06
N ALA A 170 -2.36 -14.08 -11.56
CA ALA A 170 -3.24 -13.12 -10.87
C ALA A 170 -3.72 -11.97 -11.77
N ILE A 171 -3.17 -11.85 -12.97
CA ILE A 171 -3.49 -10.76 -13.92
C ILE A 171 -4.97 -10.80 -14.30
N ASP A 172 -5.52 -11.99 -14.57
CA ASP A 172 -6.92 -12.17 -14.95
C ASP A 172 -7.91 -11.66 -13.89
N ASN A 173 -7.52 -11.68 -12.62
CA ASN A 173 -8.36 -11.20 -11.51
C ASN A 173 -8.26 -9.67 -11.29
N ILE A 174 -7.19 -9.03 -11.79
CA ILE A 174 -6.94 -7.60 -11.58
C ILE A 174 -7.50 -6.77 -12.72
N VAL A 175 -7.46 -7.32 -13.95
CA VAL A 175 -7.90 -6.64 -15.18
C VAL A 175 -9.21 -7.24 -15.67
N ASP A 176 -10.21 -7.37 -14.81
CA ASP A 176 -11.58 -7.62 -15.28
C ASP A 176 -12.16 -6.32 -15.86
N LEU A 177 -11.80 -6.04 -17.10
CA LEU A 177 -12.29 -4.88 -17.86
C LEU A 177 -13.81 -4.91 -18.10
N SER A 178 -14.46 -6.04 -17.84
CA SER A 178 -15.91 -6.19 -17.98
C SER A 178 -16.68 -5.55 -16.82
N ASN A 179 -16.02 -5.31 -15.69
CA ASN A 179 -16.61 -4.70 -14.50
C ASN A 179 -16.18 -3.23 -14.34
N SER A 180 -17.07 -2.32 -14.73
CA SER A 180 -16.82 -0.87 -14.66
C SER A 180 -16.49 -0.36 -13.25
N ALA A 181 -16.97 -1.02 -12.19
CA ALA A 181 -16.67 -0.67 -10.81
C ALA A 181 -15.21 -1.00 -10.45
N ASN A 182 -14.69 -2.14 -10.93
CA ASN A 182 -13.30 -2.53 -10.73
C ASN A 182 -12.36 -1.60 -11.51
N LEU A 183 -12.73 -1.23 -12.74
CA LEU A 183 -11.96 -0.28 -13.55
C LEU A 183 -11.90 1.09 -12.87
N ALA A 184 -13.02 1.61 -12.36
CA ALA A 184 -13.05 2.88 -11.63
C ALA A 184 -12.19 2.84 -10.38
N ALA A 185 -12.25 1.76 -9.58
CA ALA A 185 -11.42 1.57 -8.40
C ALA A 185 -9.92 1.49 -8.75
N THR A 186 -9.59 0.84 -9.87
CA THR A 186 -8.22 0.75 -10.38
C THR A 186 -7.68 2.11 -10.79
N VAL A 187 -8.45 2.87 -11.58
CA VAL A 187 -8.07 4.24 -11.98
C VAL A 187 -7.93 5.14 -10.75
N GLU A 188 -8.83 5.02 -9.79
CA GLU A 188 -8.81 5.79 -8.54
C GLU A 188 -7.53 5.50 -7.71
N ALA A 189 -7.13 4.24 -7.64
CA ALA A 189 -5.90 3.83 -6.97
C ALA A 189 -4.62 4.30 -7.70
N LEU A 190 -4.62 4.26 -9.04
CA LEU A 190 -3.47 4.66 -9.86
C LEU A 190 -3.28 6.18 -9.96
N THR A 191 -4.31 6.98 -9.70
CA THR A 191 -4.29 8.43 -9.88
C THR A 191 -4.26 9.22 -8.57
N ASP A 192 -4.03 8.57 -7.42
CA ASP A 192 -4.08 9.18 -6.08
C ASP A 192 -5.39 9.92 -5.76
N LEU A 193 -6.44 9.66 -6.56
CA LEU A 193 -7.78 10.25 -6.36
C LEU A 193 -8.37 9.90 -5.00
N SER A 194 -7.96 8.79 -4.40
CA SER A 194 -8.37 8.40 -3.04
C SER A 194 -7.90 9.42 -2.00
N GLU A 195 -6.69 9.95 -2.11
CA GLU A 195 -6.15 10.98 -1.22
C GLU A 195 -6.90 12.31 -1.41
N LEU A 196 -7.14 12.71 -2.65
CA LEU A 196 -7.94 13.90 -2.96
C LEU A 196 -9.37 13.80 -2.42
N LYS A 197 -10.01 12.64 -2.54
CA LYS A 197 -11.34 12.39 -1.96
C LYS A 197 -11.32 12.43 -0.43
N GLN A 198 -10.26 11.94 0.19
CA GLN A 198 -10.09 12.02 1.65
C GLN A 198 -9.91 13.48 2.11
N ILE A 199 -9.13 14.27 1.38
CA ILE A 199 -9.00 15.72 1.62
C ILE A 199 -10.37 16.40 1.45
N GLU A 200 -11.09 16.12 0.37
CA GLU A 200 -12.42 16.67 0.12
C GLU A 200 -13.40 16.33 1.25
N SER A 201 -13.43 15.08 1.71
CA SER A 201 -14.30 14.63 2.79
C SER A 201 -13.95 15.32 4.11
N THR A 202 -12.65 15.48 4.39
CA THR A 202 -12.15 16.17 5.59
C THR A 202 -12.51 17.66 5.55
N CYS A 203 -12.34 18.31 4.41
CA CYS A 203 -12.75 19.70 4.21
C CYS A 203 -14.25 19.89 4.39
N LYS A 204 -15.07 19.00 3.83
CA LYS A 204 -16.53 19.01 4.02
C LYS A 204 -16.91 18.85 5.50
N TYR A 205 -16.27 17.91 6.21
CA TYR A 205 -16.48 17.72 7.65
C TYR A 205 -16.11 18.96 8.46
N LEU A 206 -14.96 19.56 8.21
CA LEU A 206 -14.51 20.80 8.89
C LEU A 206 -15.45 21.97 8.59
N CYS A 207 -15.89 22.12 7.36
CA CYS A 207 -16.85 23.15 6.96
C CYS A 207 -18.18 22.99 7.72
N THR A 208 -18.72 21.76 7.75
CA THR A 208 -19.97 21.45 8.47
C THR A 208 -19.85 21.70 9.99
N ASN A 209 -18.70 21.32 10.59
CA ASN A 209 -18.44 21.57 12.01
C ASN A 209 -18.31 23.07 12.31
N SER A 210 -17.64 23.81 11.46
CA SER A 210 -17.48 25.25 11.60
C SER A 210 -18.83 25.97 11.50
N GLN A 211 -19.69 25.54 10.57
CA GLN A 211 -21.05 26.07 10.45
C GLN A 211 -21.88 25.79 11.70
N LYS A 212 -21.86 24.55 12.21
CA LYS A 212 -22.55 24.21 13.46
C LYS A 212 -22.06 25.01 14.65
N ASN A 213 -20.74 25.21 14.75
CA ASN A 213 -20.15 26.03 15.81
C ASN A 213 -20.56 27.50 15.69
N LEU A 214 -20.63 28.04 14.48
CA LEU A 214 -21.12 29.38 14.21
C LEU A 214 -22.59 29.53 14.63
N GLU A 215 -23.45 28.62 14.21
CA GLU A 215 -24.86 28.58 14.58
C GLU A 215 -25.05 28.50 16.09
N ASN A 216 -24.28 27.64 16.78
CA ASN A 216 -24.35 27.53 18.24
C ASN A 216 -23.90 28.82 18.96
N LYS A 217 -22.86 29.49 18.44
CA LYS A 217 -22.41 30.80 18.95
C LYS A 217 -23.45 31.89 18.68
N GLN A 218 -24.03 31.91 17.51
CA GLN A 218 -25.14 32.84 17.19
C GLN A 218 -26.34 32.63 18.11
N LYS A 219 -26.73 31.38 18.36
CA LYS A 219 -27.79 31.02 19.33
C LYS A 219 -27.48 31.51 20.74
N SER A 220 -26.25 31.42 21.18
CA SER A 220 -25.83 31.86 22.53
C SER A 220 -25.71 33.39 22.64
N CYS A 221 -25.50 34.11 21.55
CA CYS A 221 -25.38 35.57 21.53
C CYS A 221 -26.72 36.30 21.30
N SER A 222 -27.78 35.58 20.89
CA SER A 222 -29.07 36.24 20.64
C SER A 222 -29.80 36.49 21.93
N GLN A 223 -30.08 37.76 22.23
CA GLN A 223 -30.90 38.17 23.38
C GLN A 223 -32.38 37.78 23.23
N ASN A 224 -32.82 37.35 22.03
CA ASN A 224 -34.17 36.89 21.73
C ASN A 224 -34.22 35.45 21.24
N LYS A 225 -34.06 34.51 22.16
CA LYS A 225 -34.13 33.06 21.88
C LYS A 225 -35.41 32.65 21.15
N SER A 226 -36.52 33.29 21.47
CA SER A 226 -37.84 33.01 20.84
C SER A 226 -37.98 33.42 19.37
N GLU A 227 -37.35 34.52 18.97
CA GLU A 227 -37.33 34.96 17.54
C GLU A 227 -36.41 34.09 16.71
N PHE A 228 -35.29 33.64 17.28
CA PHE A 228 -34.36 32.73 16.62
C PHE A 228 -34.99 31.37 16.36
N GLU A 229 -35.72 30.79 17.36
CA GLU A 229 -36.42 29.51 17.20
C GLU A 229 -37.51 29.59 16.14
N LYS A 230 -38.23 30.73 16.02
CA LYS A 230 -39.21 30.95 14.95
C LYS A 230 -38.56 31.05 13.58
N ALA A 231 -37.48 31.81 13.45
CA ALA A 231 -36.74 31.94 12.19
C ALA A 231 -36.15 30.61 11.71
N GLU A 232 -35.68 29.78 12.64
CA GLU A 232 -35.17 28.43 12.33
C GLU A 232 -36.26 27.47 11.85
N ALA A 233 -37.45 27.55 12.47
CA ALA A 233 -38.61 26.77 12.05
C ALA A 233 -39.13 27.21 10.65
N ASP A 234 -39.12 28.50 10.36
CA ASP A 234 -39.49 29.02 9.05
C ASP A 234 -38.47 28.67 7.97
N LYS A 235 -37.18 28.73 8.28
CA LYS A 235 -36.09 28.24 7.39
C LYS A 235 -36.29 26.78 7.01
N LEU A 236 -36.60 25.91 7.97
CA LEU A 236 -36.82 24.50 7.75
C LEU A 236 -38.05 24.21 6.86
N LYS A 237 -39.09 25.05 6.97
CA LYS A 237 -40.26 24.97 6.09
C LYS A 237 -39.93 25.33 4.67
N ILE A 238 -39.20 26.43 4.48
CA ILE A 238 -38.78 26.92 3.16
C ILE A 238 -37.85 25.91 2.49
N GLU A 239 -36.92 25.30 3.21
CA GLU A 239 -36.03 24.26 2.67
C GLU A 239 -36.79 23.03 2.18
N LYS A 240 -37.85 22.62 2.90
CA LYS A 240 -38.75 21.51 2.46
C LYS A 240 -39.52 21.90 1.20
N GLU A 241 -39.99 23.12 1.10
CA GLU A 241 -40.69 23.61 -0.10
C GLU A 241 -39.77 23.70 -1.30
N ILE A 242 -38.52 24.15 -1.10
CA ILE A 242 -37.51 24.18 -2.16
C ILE A 242 -37.25 22.76 -2.66
N ALA A 243 -37.01 21.79 -1.78
CA ALA A 243 -36.81 20.41 -2.16
C ALA A 243 -37.97 19.84 -2.98
N LYS A 244 -39.21 20.06 -2.53
CA LYS A 244 -40.39 19.65 -3.26
C LYS A 244 -40.54 20.30 -4.64
N ASN A 245 -40.22 21.57 -4.73
CA ASN A 245 -40.24 22.32 -5.99
C ASN A 245 -39.14 21.82 -6.94
N GLN A 246 -37.95 21.50 -6.43
CA GLN A 246 -36.85 20.93 -7.23
C GLN A 246 -37.23 19.55 -7.80
N GLU A 247 -37.87 18.68 -7.02
CA GLU A 247 -38.42 17.41 -7.52
C GLU A 247 -39.45 17.63 -8.64
N SER A 248 -40.38 18.58 -8.44
CA SER A 248 -41.37 18.94 -9.44
C SER A 248 -40.74 19.47 -10.73
N ILE A 249 -39.74 20.33 -10.62
CA ILE A 249 -39.00 20.86 -11.77
C ILE A 249 -38.27 19.71 -12.51
N SER A 250 -37.68 18.76 -11.80
CA SER A 250 -37.03 17.62 -12.41
C SER A 250 -37.99 16.72 -13.20
N LEU A 251 -39.23 16.55 -12.64
CA LEU A 251 -40.28 15.79 -13.28
C LEU A 251 -40.79 16.51 -14.56
N TYR A 252 -41.02 17.83 -14.49
CA TYR A 252 -41.45 18.63 -15.65
C TYR A 252 -40.38 18.68 -16.74
N LYS A 253 -39.09 18.73 -16.40
CA LYS A 253 -38.00 18.65 -17.37
C LYS A 253 -38.03 17.33 -18.13
N LYS A 254 -38.17 16.19 -17.42
CA LYS A 254 -38.30 14.87 -18.07
C LYS A 254 -39.53 14.78 -18.98
N GLN A 255 -40.66 15.35 -18.56
CA GLN A 255 -41.87 15.38 -19.40
C GLN A 255 -41.69 16.24 -20.65
N LEU A 256 -40.95 17.36 -20.54
CA LEU A 256 -40.63 18.22 -21.67
C LEU A 256 -39.71 17.51 -22.67
N GLU A 257 -38.66 16.83 -22.19
CA GLU A 257 -37.78 16.03 -23.03
C GLU A 257 -38.52 14.95 -23.80
N LEU A 258 -39.41 14.20 -23.11
CA LEU A 258 -40.26 13.18 -23.76
C LEU A 258 -41.30 13.75 -24.75
N ALA A 259 -41.72 15.00 -24.57
CA ALA A 259 -42.64 15.68 -25.51
C ALA A 259 -41.88 16.20 -26.75
N THR A 260 -40.63 16.66 -26.55
CA THR A 260 -39.79 17.13 -27.67
C THR A 260 -39.24 15.98 -28.53
N GLU A 261 -39.07 14.77 -27.97
CA GLU A 261 -38.68 13.57 -28.74
C GLU A 261 -39.85 13.01 -29.58
N LYS A 262 -41.07 13.40 -29.30
CA LYS A 262 -42.28 12.90 -30.02
C LYS A 262 -42.82 13.91 -31.05
N ALA A 263 -42.25 15.10 -31.14
CA ALA A 263 -42.61 16.12 -32.14
C ALA A 263 -41.59 16.11 -33.29
#